data_708ce24c964f7b0cf4484b03adc86d97
#
_entry.id   708ce24c964f7b0cf4484b03adc86d97
#
_cell.length_a   1.000
_cell.length_b   1.000
_cell.length_c   1.000
_cell.angle_alpha   90.00
_cell.angle_beta   90.00
_cell.angle_gamma   90.00
#
_symmetry.space_group_name_H-M   'P 1'
#
loop_
_entity.id
_entity.type
_entity.pdbx_description
1 polymer ?
#
loop_
_entity_poly.entity_id
_entity_poly.type
_entity_poly.pdbx_seq_one_letter_code
_entity_poly.pdbx_strand_id
1 'polypeptide(L)'
;DATAAGRAVMETGEFDYAWNLQLAPDVIESMAEGGMGVPISAFGTLVERIEMNLTNPSPDLPDETRATLAEPHPFLSDPVVREALSIAIDRDLLVEIGYGQAGRATCNLVPAPANYAADNTACLTQDIDRANQMLDDAGYADTDGDGVRETPDGMAMNILFQTSTNAVRQDFQALIKENWEEIGMSVELRNIDSGVFFGGDPGSPDTFQRFYADVEMYANNFPGTD
;
A
#
# COMPACT_ATOMS: atom_id res chain seq x y z
N ASP A 1 17.23 -13.86 0.49
CA ASP A 1 15.95 -13.36 0.99
C ASP A 1 15.71 -13.96 2.38
N ALA A 2 15.53 -13.11 3.40
CA ALA A 2 15.35 -13.54 4.81
C ALA A 2 14.07 -14.40 4.99
N THR A 3 13.05 -14.16 4.19
CA THR A 3 11.79 -14.91 4.23
C THR A 3 11.97 -16.34 3.74
N ALA A 4 12.67 -16.53 2.62
CA ALA A 4 13.00 -17.85 2.09
C ALA A 4 13.92 -18.62 3.04
N ALA A 5 14.88 -17.93 3.68
CA ALA A 5 15.73 -18.55 4.71
C ALA A 5 14.91 -18.98 5.94
N GLY A 6 13.98 -18.14 6.41
CA GLY A 6 13.10 -18.47 7.52
C GLY A 6 12.26 -19.73 7.26
N ARG A 7 11.73 -19.89 6.05
CA ARG A 7 11.04 -21.10 5.62
C ARG A 7 11.97 -22.33 5.68
N ALA A 8 13.14 -22.24 5.04
CA ALA A 8 14.06 -23.36 4.94
C ALA A 8 14.52 -23.87 6.33
N VAL A 9 14.81 -22.95 7.25
CA VAL A 9 15.27 -23.35 8.61
C VAL A 9 14.16 -23.97 9.44
N MET A 10 12.92 -23.58 9.26
CA MET A 10 11.76 -24.22 9.91
C MET A 10 11.48 -25.62 9.34
N GLU A 11 11.60 -25.78 8.01
CA GLU A 11 11.42 -27.09 7.37
C GLU A 11 12.51 -28.11 7.75
N THR A 12 13.73 -27.65 8.02
CA THR A 12 14.87 -28.51 8.43
C THR A 12 14.94 -28.75 9.92
N GLY A 13 14.22 -28.00 10.74
CA GLY A 13 14.32 -28.05 12.20
C GLY A 13 15.65 -27.54 12.76
N GLU A 14 16.37 -26.72 11.99
CA GLU A 14 17.67 -26.16 12.41
C GLU A 14 17.52 -25.07 13.48
N PHE A 15 16.33 -24.42 13.52
CA PHE A 15 16.00 -23.37 14.49
C PHE A 15 14.64 -23.61 15.12
N ASP A 16 14.48 -23.18 16.36
CA ASP A 16 13.28 -23.33 17.15
C ASP A 16 12.23 -22.23 16.93
N TYR A 17 12.64 -21.09 16.31
CA TYR A 17 11.78 -19.92 16.14
C TYR A 17 12.14 -19.13 14.90
N ALA A 18 11.13 -18.80 14.10
CA ALA A 18 11.22 -17.86 12.99
C ALA A 18 10.15 -16.78 13.18
N TRP A 19 10.54 -15.51 13.03
CA TRP A 19 9.68 -14.36 13.22
C TRP A 19 9.46 -13.61 11.90
N ASN A 20 8.28 -12.99 11.77
CA ASN A 20 7.91 -12.15 10.64
C ASN A 20 8.02 -12.85 9.28
N LEU A 21 7.44 -14.05 9.21
CA LEU A 21 7.34 -14.82 7.97
C LEU A 21 6.27 -14.20 7.06
N GLN A 22 6.68 -13.28 6.18
CA GLN A 22 5.83 -12.71 5.13
C GLN A 22 5.86 -13.64 3.91
N LEU A 23 5.09 -14.71 3.98
CA LEU A 23 4.95 -15.74 2.95
C LEU A 23 3.51 -15.80 2.48
N ALA A 24 3.29 -16.23 1.24
CA ALA A 24 1.97 -16.51 0.73
C ALA A 24 1.22 -17.53 1.61
N PRO A 25 -0.10 -17.42 1.76
CA PRO A 25 -0.89 -18.29 2.66
C PRO A 25 -0.69 -19.77 2.42
N ASP A 26 -0.66 -20.22 1.17
CA ASP A 26 -0.44 -21.61 0.77
C ASP A 26 0.94 -22.16 1.21
N VAL A 27 1.94 -21.30 1.23
CA VAL A 27 3.28 -21.66 1.71
C VAL A 27 3.27 -21.88 3.22
N ILE A 28 2.58 -21.02 3.98
CA ILE A 28 2.43 -21.17 5.44
C ILE A 28 1.65 -22.44 5.79
N GLU A 29 0.58 -22.75 5.04
CA GLU A 29 -0.18 -23.98 5.19
C GLU A 29 0.69 -25.22 4.93
N SER A 30 1.45 -25.21 3.83
CA SER A 30 2.38 -26.29 3.52
C SER A 30 3.44 -26.50 4.60
N MET A 31 3.95 -25.42 5.21
CA MET A 31 4.89 -25.51 6.33
C MET A 31 4.24 -26.14 7.57
N ALA A 32 2.97 -25.82 7.86
CA ALA A 32 2.21 -26.41 8.97
C ALA A 32 2.02 -27.90 8.77
N GLU A 33 1.71 -28.36 7.55
CA GLU A 33 1.56 -29.76 7.20
C GLU A 33 2.87 -30.54 7.32
N GLY A 34 4.01 -29.90 7.10
CA GLY A 34 5.34 -30.50 7.25
C GLY A 34 5.69 -30.96 8.68
N GLY A 35 4.98 -30.49 9.70
CA GLY A 35 5.03 -30.99 11.07
C GLY A 35 6.28 -30.64 11.87
N MET A 36 7.21 -29.82 11.33
CA MET A 36 8.42 -29.40 12.02
C MET A 36 8.23 -28.14 12.89
N GLY A 37 7.08 -27.47 12.75
CA GLY A 37 6.72 -26.27 13.51
C GLY A 37 5.24 -25.95 13.43
N VAL A 38 4.81 -24.97 14.21
CA VAL A 38 3.44 -24.48 14.23
C VAL A 38 3.44 -23.01 13.85
N PRO A 39 2.81 -22.61 12.73
CA PRO A 39 2.58 -21.20 12.43
C PRO A 39 1.65 -20.57 13.47
N ILE A 40 2.06 -19.43 14.01
CA ILE A 40 1.27 -18.66 14.96
C ILE A 40 0.98 -17.31 14.32
N SER A 41 -0.31 -17.03 14.07
CA SER A 41 -0.80 -15.75 13.58
C SER A 41 -1.55 -15.03 14.70
N ALA A 42 -1.22 -13.77 14.89
CA ALA A 42 -1.89 -12.91 15.86
C ALA A 42 -2.13 -11.53 15.25
N PHE A 43 -3.34 -11.01 15.33
CA PHE A 43 -3.63 -9.64 14.94
C PHE A 43 -2.99 -8.68 15.94
N GLY A 44 -2.11 -7.83 15.44
CA GLY A 44 -1.36 -6.88 16.22
C GLY A 44 -1.60 -5.43 15.77
N THR A 45 -0.64 -4.60 16.05
CA THR A 45 -0.66 -3.16 15.77
C THR A 45 0.03 -2.81 14.44
N LEU A 46 0.57 -3.80 13.72
CA LEU A 46 1.13 -3.60 12.37
C LEU A 46 0.00 -3.41 11.36
N VAL A 47 0.11 -2.33 10.59
CA VAL A 47 -0.82 -2.00 9.50
C VAL A 47 -0.02 -1.85 8.22
N GLU A 48 -0.31 -2.69 7.23
CA GLU A 48 0.10 -2.43 5.85
C GLU A 48 -0.83 -1.37 5.29
N ARG A 49 -0.27 -0.28 4.77
CA ARG A 49 -1.04 0.88 4.34
C ARG A 49 -0.43 1.55 3.12
N ILE A 50 -1.25 2.32 2.44
CA ILE A 50 -0.82 3.24 1.40
C ILE A 50 -0.77 4.65 2.00
N GLU A 51 0.37 5.31 1.84
CA GLU A 51 0.53 6.73 2.12
C GLU A 51 0.44 7.51 0.82
N MET A 52 -0.41 8.53 0.79
CA MET A 52 -0.62 9.39 -0.36
C MET A 52 0.13 10.71 -0.14
N ASN A 53 0.98 11.08 -1.10
CA ASN A 53 1.73 12.32 -1.02
C ASN A 53 0.81 13.51 -1.31
N LEU A 54 0.66 14.39 -0.34
CA LEU A 54 -0.15 15.61 -0.50
C LEU A 54 0.65 16.76 -1.14
N THR A 55 1.93 16.52 -1.43
CA THR A 55 2.85 17.45 -2.05
C THR A 55 3.32 16.92 -3.40
N ASN A 56 3.71 17.79 -4.31
CA ASN A 56 4.07 17.41 -5.67
C ASN A 56 5.49 16.80 -5.72
N PRO A 57 5.64 15.51 -6.06
CA PRO A 57 6.93 14.84 -6.16
C PRO A 57 7.59 14.98 -7.54
N SER A 58 7.02 15.77 -8.47
CA SER A 58 7.49 15.86 -9.85
C SER A 58 9.01 16.17 -9.94
N PRO A 59 9.76 15.42 -10.77
CA PRO A 59 11.17 15.71 -11.00
C PRO A 59 11.42 17.02 -11.74
N ASP A 60 10.38 17.63 -12.30
CA ASP A 60 10.47 18.93 -12.99
C ASP A 60 10.53 20.10 -12.01
N LEU A 61 10.22 19.86 -10.74
CA LEU A 61 10.33 20.87 -9.69
C LEU A 61 11.77 20.98 -9.17
N PRO A 62 12.20 22.17 -8.73
CA PRO A 62 13.46 22.33 -8.02
C PRO A 62 13.51 21.48 -6.75
N ASP A 63 14.67 20.90 -6.42
CA ASP A 63 14.85 20.05 -5.24
C ASP A 63 14.41 20.73 -3.92
N GLU A 64 14.53 22.07 -3.86
CA GLU A 64 14.16 22.85 -2.68
C GLU A 64 12.65 22.94 -2.45
N THR A 65 11.84 22.75 -3.49
CA THR A 65 10.37 22.84 -3.43
C THR A 65 9.69 21.50 -3.66
N ARG A 66 10.37 20.57 -4.33
CA ARG A 66 9.89 19.23 -4.63
C ARG A 66 9.50 18.49 -3.34
N ALA A 67 8.32 17.88 -3.34
CA ALA A 67 7.75 17.15 -2.20
C ALA A 67 7.73 18.00 -0.90
N THR A 68 7.41 19.29 -1.02
CA THR A 68 7.24 20.20 0.11
C THR A 68 5.85 20.84 0.10
N LEU A 69 5.44 21.41 1.24
CA LEU A 69 4.15 22.10 1.36
C LEU A 69 4.00 23.33 0.45
N ALA A 70 5.08 23.82 -0.16
CA ALA A 70 5.04 24.93 -1.11
C ALA A 70 4.39 24.53 -2.44
N GLU A 71 4.47 23.24 -2.78
CA GLU A 71 3.94 22.66 -4.02
C GLU A 71 2.93 21.55 -3.68
N PRO A 72 1.64 21.88 -3.53
CA PRO A 72 0.59 20.86 -3.29
C PRO A 72 0.52 19.87 -4.46
N HIS A 73 0.20 18.61 -4.15
CA HIS A 73 -0.01 17.61 -5.19
C HIS A 73 -1.17 18.00 -6.11
N PRO A 74 -1.04 17.87 -7.43
CA PRO A 74 -2.05 18.34 -8.39
C PRO A 74 -3.45 17.79 -8.17
N PHE A 75 -3.59 16.56 -7.68
CA PHE A 75 -4.89 15.92 -7.42
C PHE A 75 -4.96 15.17 -6.08
N LEU A 76 -3.88 14.59 -5.55
CA LEU A 76 -3.93 13.91 -4.24
C LEU A 76 -4.10 14.89 -3.06
N SER A 77 -3.92 16.18 -3.26
CA SER A 77 -4.29 17.22 -2.28
C SER A 77 -5.81 17.33 -2.10
N ASP A 78 -6.62 16.90 -3.11
CA ASP A 78 -8.08 16.85 -3.02
C ASP A 78 -8.54 15.63 -2.20
N PRO A 79 -9.31 15.81 -1.11
CA PRO A 79 -9.83 14.71 -0.32
C PRO A 79 -10.80 13.80 -1.09
N VAL A 80 -11.50 14.31 -2.11
CA VAL A 80 -12.40 13.51 -2.95
C VAL A 80 -11.64 12.44 -3.71
N VAL A 81 -10.51 12.80 -4.31
CA VAL A 81 -9.65 11.85 -5.02
C VAL A 81 -9.12 10.78 -4.08
N ARG A 82 -8.66 11.17 -2.88
CA ARG A 82 -8.17 10.21 -1.89
C ARG A 82 -9.25 9.25 -1.39
N GLU A 83 -10.48 9.73 -1.20
CA GLU A 83 -11.62 8.88 -0.83
C GLU A 83 -11.95 7.92 -1.98
N ALA A 84 -12.03 8.39 -3.22
CA ALA A 84 -12.27 7.56 -4.40
C ALA A 84 -11.22 6.45 -4.54
N LEU A 85 -9.93 6.78 -4.46
CA LEU A 85 -8.85 5.81 -4.47
C LEU A 85 -8.97 4.79 -3.33
N SER A 86 -9.40 5.24 -2.14
CA SER A 86 -9.56 4.36 -0.99
C SER A 86 -10.70 3.36 -1.15
N ILE A 87 -11.89 3.80 -1.60
CA ILE A 87 -13.05 2.90 -1.74
C ILE A 87 -12.97 2.02 -2.99
N ALA A 88 -12.10 2.34 -3.94
CA ALA A 88 -11.86 1.51 -5.12
C ALA A 88 -11.07 0.22 -4.81
N ILE A 89 -10.40 0.12 -3.67
CA ILE A 89 -9.54 -1.02 -3.33
C ILE A 89 -10.35 -2.20 -2.77
N ASP A 90 -10.19 -3.39 -3.38
CA ASP A 90 -10.69 -4.65 -2.83
C ASP A 90 -9.76 -5.17 -1.70
N ARG A 91 -10.06 -4.79 -0.48
CA ARG A 91 -9.26 -5.15 0.70
C ARG A 91 -9.42 -6.61 1.10
N ASP A 92 -10.57 -7.22 0.84
CA ASP A 92 -10.81 -8.62 1.18
C ASP A 92 -9.96 -9.52 0.28
N LEU A 93 -9.88 -9.20 -1.02
CA LEU A 93 -9.01 -9.92 -1.95
C LEU A 93 -7.52 -9.69 -1.62
N LEU A 94 -7.12 -8.47 -1.24
CA LEU A 94 -5.75 -8.22 -0.75
C LEU A 94 -5.39 -9.09 0.45
N VAL A 95 -6.30 -9.21 1.42
CA VAL A 95 -6.08 -10.09 2.58
C VAL A 95 -5.96 -11.55 2.15
N GLU A 96 -6.84 -12.01 1.25
CA GLU A 96 -6.84 -13.39 0.76
C GLU A 96 -5.51 -13.75 0.09
N ILE A 97 -5.05 -12.92 -0.86
CA ILE A 97 -3.83 -13.23 -1.63
C ILE A 97 -2.54 -13.03 -0.84
N GLY A 98 -2.49 -12.09 0.10
CA GLY A 98 -1.26 -11.70 0.77
C GLY A 98 -1.06 -12.29 2.15
N TYR A 99 -2.08 -12.37 2.95
CA TYR A 99 -1.97 -12.76 4.37
C TYR A 99 -2.90 -13.89 4.79
N GLY A 100 -3.97 -14.19 4.04
CA GLY A 100 -4.95 -15.19 4.40
C GLY A 100 -5.44 -15.04 5.85
N GLN A 101 -5.35 -16.09 6.63
CA GLN A 101 -5.78 -16.08 8.05
C GLN A 101 -4.92 -15.20 8.96
N ALA A 102 -3.74 -14.79 8.51
CA ALA A 102 -2.84 -13.90 9.26
C ALA A 102 -3.16 -12.40 9.08
N GLY A 103 -4.05 -12.06 8.12
CA GLY A 103 -4.46 -10.70 7.83
C GLY A 103 -5.93 -10.43 8.14
N ARG A 104 -6.25 -9.15 8.25
CA ARG A 104 -7.63 -8.65 8.33
C ARG A 104 -7.70 -7.24 7.79
N ALA A 105 -8.68 -6.98 6.91
CA ALA A 105 -8.96 -5.64 6.42
C ALA A 105 -9.35 -4.68 7.57
N THR A 106 -8.87 -3.46 7.50
CA THR A 106 -9.20 -2.42 8.48
C THR A 106 -9.15 -1.02 7.85
N CYS A 107 -10.01 -0.12 8.32
CA CYS A 107 -9.93 1.30 8.03
C CYS A 107 -9.31 2.08 9.20
N ASN A 108 -8.83 1.39 10.22
CA ASN A 108 -8.26 2.02 11.40
C ASN A 108 -6.74 2.13 11.30
N LEU A 109 -6.20 3.29 11.56
CA LEU A 109 -4.77 3.48 11.71
C LEU A 109 -4.23 2.75 12.95
N VAL A 110 -5.03 2.71 14.03
CA VAL A 110 -4.76 1.96 15.26
C VAL A 110 -5.75 0.79 15.33
N PRO A 111 -5.42 -0.40 14.80
CA PRO A 111 -6.35 -1.53 14.73
C PRO A 111 -6.42 -2.35 16.02
N ALA A 112 -5.42 -2.21 16.89
CA ALA A 112 -5.29 -2.98 18.14
C ALA A 112 -4.55 -2.16 19.20
N PRO A 113 -4.75 -2.44 20.51
CA PRO A 113 -5.77 -3.36 21.03
C PRO A 113 -7.20 -2.80 20.87
N ALA A 114 -8.21 -3.65 20.95
CA ALA A 114 -9.61 -3.32 20.63
C ALA A 114 -10.19 -2.11 21.39
N ASN A 115 -9.67 -1.78 22.56
CA ASN A 115 -10.11 -0.63 23.35
C ASN A 115 -9.61 0.73 22.80
N TYR A 116 -8.68 0.72 21.85
CA TYR A 116 -8.20 1.92 21.13
C TYR A 116 -8.64 1.93 19.67
N ALA A 117 -9.09 0.80 19.13
CA ALA A 117 -9.59 0.71 17.76
C ALA A 117 -10.92 1.45 17.64
N ALA A 118 -11.04 2.31 16.63
CA ALA A 118 -12.31 2.93 16.27
C ALA A 118 -13.22 1.93 15.53
N ASP A 119 -14.52 2.17 15.53
CA ASP A 119 -15.48 1.43 14.69
C ASP A 119 -15.59 2.13 13.31
N ASN A 120 -14.47 2.15 12.58
CA ASN A 120 -14.42 2.71 11.23
C ASN A 120 -14.46 1.57 10.20
N THR A 121 -15.54 1.53 9.43
CA THR A 121 -15.81 0.51 8.41
C THR A 121 -15.99 1.09 7.01
N ALA A 122 -15.84 2.41 6.84
CA ALA A 122 -16.19 3.13 5.63
C ALA A 122 -15.41 2.68 4.36
N CYS A 123 -14.22 2.11 4.54
CA CYS A 123 -13.39 1.65 3.42
C CYS A 123 -13.39 0.12 3.24
N LEU A 124 -14.15 -0.65 4.02
CA LEU A 124 -14.08 -2.11 3.97
C LEU A 124 -14.74 -2.72 2.73
N THR A 125 -15.74 -2.05 2.17
CA THR A 125 -16.43 -2.52 0.96
C THR A 125 -15.90 -1.75 -0.24
N GLN A 126 -15.43 -2.49 -1.24
CA GLN A 126 -15.09 -1.91 -2.54
C GLN A 126 -16.32 -1.32 -3.20
N ASP A 127 -16.20 -0.13 -3.78
CA ASP A 127 -17.29 0.53 -4.49
C ASP A 127 -16.74 1.36 -5.69
N ILE A 128 -16.49 0.67 -6.79
CA ILE A 128 -15.97 1.25 -8.03
C ILE A 128 -16.96 2.27 -8.63
N ASP A 129 -18.26 1.94 -8.61
CA ASP A 129 -19.28 2.83 -9.17
C ASP A 129 -19.34 4.17 -8.41
N ARG A 130 -19.31 4.10 -7.08
CA ARG A 130 -19.26 5.30 -6.24
C ARG A 130 -17.96 6.08 -6.44
N ALA A 131 -16.82 5.41 -6.54
CA ALA A 131 -15.53 6.06 -6.77
C ALA A 131 -15.55 6.85 -8.10
N ASN A 132 -16.04 6.23 -9.17
CA ASN A 132 -16.23 6.90 -10.46
C ASN A 132 -17.17 8.10 -10.35
N GLN A 133 -18.33 7.95 -9.71
CA GLN A 133 -19.30 9.04 -9.54
C GLN A 133 -18.69 10.22 -8.76
N MET A 134 -17.92 9.95 -7.72
CA MET A 134 -17.26 10.99 -6.93
C MET A 134 -16.26 11.80 -7.76
N LEU A 135 -15.47 11.12 -8.60
CA LEU A 135 -14.53 11.77 -9.49
C LEU A 135 -15.23 12.61 -10.57
N ASP A 136 -16.30 12.06 -11.17
CA ASP A 136 -17.13 12.79 -12.15
C ASP A 136 -17.74 14.06 -11.56
N ASP A 137 -18.33 13.96 -10.36
CA ASP A 137 -18.96 15.09 -9.66
C ASP A 137 -17.94 16.17 -9.27
N ALA A 138 -16.68 15.79 -9.04
CA ALA A 138 -15.58 16.70 -8.74
C ALA A 138 -14.89 17.27 -9.99
N GLY A 139 -15.30 16.83 -11.20
CA GLY A 139 -14.81 17.36 -12.47
C GLY A 139 -13.53 16.69 -12.98
N TYR A 140 -13.16 15.55 -12.42
CA TYR A 140 -12.09 14.69 -12.96
C TYR A 140 -12.71 13.78 -14.03
N ALA A 141 -12.46 14.04 -15.29
CA ALA A 141 -13.07 13.31 -16.41
C ALA A 141 -12.00 12.91 -17.44
N ASP A 142 -12.21 11.78 -18.11
CA ASP A 142 -11.46 11.43 -19.32
C ASP A 142 -11.98 12.31 -20.48
N THR A 143 -11.22 13.35 -20.81
CA THR A 143 -11.62 14.38 -21.76
C THR A 143 -11.16 14.12 -23.19
N ASP A 144 -10.13 13.28 -23.36
CA ASP A 144 -9.56 12.95 -24.67
C ASP A 144 -9.91 11.52 -25.14
N GLY A 145 -10.45 10.68 -24.25
CA GLY A 145 -10.96 9.35 -24.55
C GLY A 145 -9.88 8.27 -24.54
N ASP A 146 -8.75 8.50 -23.86
CA ASP A 146 -7.67 7.53 -23.76
C ASP A 146 -7.83 6.52 -22.60
N GLY A 147 -8.85 6.70 -21.76
CA GLY A 147 -9.17 5.88 -20.59
C GLY A 147 -8.54 6.39 -19.29
N VAL A 148 -7.76 7.46 -19.33
CA VAL A 148 -7.19 8.11 -18.15
C VAL A 148 -7.94 9.42 -17.89
N ARG A 149 -8.26 9.67 -16.63
CA ARG A 149 -8.90 10.95 -16.24
C ARG A 149 -7.89 12.07 -16.19
N GLU A 150 -8.36 13.28 -16.45
CA GLU A 150 -7.60 14.51 -16.24
C GLU A 150 -8.14 15.28 -15.03
N THR A 151 -7.25 16.08 -14.45
CA THR A 151 -7.65 17.15 -13.54
C THR A 151 -8.48 18.21 -14.28
N PRO A 152 -9.27 19.06 -13.59
CA PRO A 152 -9.99 20.16 -14.23
C PRO A 152 -9.12 21.11 -15.08
N ASP A 153 -7.80 21.14 -14.81
CA ASP A 153 -6.82 21.92 -15.57
C ASP A 153 -6.19 21.13 -16.75
N GLY A 154 -6.64 19.88 -16.99
CA GLY A 154 -6.23 19.05 -18.12
C GLY A 154 -4.95 18.26 -17.93
N MET A 155 -4.51 18.02 -16.69
CA MET A 155 -3.37 17.15 -16.40
C MET A 155 -3.85 15.72 -16.23
N ALA A 156 -3.24 14.76 -16.95
CA ALA A 156 -3.54 13.34 -16.80
C ALA A 156 -3.23 12.83 -15.38
N MET A 157 -4.11 12.03 -14.82
CA MET A 157 -3.99 11.49 -13.45
C MET A 157 -3.08 10.27 -13.43
N ASN A 158 -1.78 10.52 -13.56
CA ASN A 158 -0.73 9.51 -13.47
C ASN A 158 -0.27 9.36 -12.01
N ILE A 159 -0.15 8.13 -11.54
CA ILE A 159 0.29 7.79 -10.18
C ILE A 159 1.56 6.93 -10.26
N LEU A 160 2.66 7.41 -9.71
CA LEU A 160 3.83 6.60 -9.40
C LEU A 160 3.62 5.94 -8.03
N PHE A 161 3.40 4.64 -8.02
CA PHE A 161 3.16 3.85 -6.83
C PHE A 161 4.40 3.02 -6.47
N GLN A 162 5.10 3.40 -5.42
CA GLN A 162 6.31 2.70 -5.01
C GLN A 162 6.18 1.92 -3.70
N THR A 163 6.96 0.86 -3.60
CA THR A 163 7.16 0.07 -2.37
C THR A 163 8.50 -0.63 -2.40
N SER A 164 8.85 -1.33 -1.32
CA SER A 164 10.03 -2.19 -1.26
C SER A 164 9.85 -3.49 -2.06
N THR A 165 10.95 -4.08 -2.52
CA THR A 165 10.96 -5.42 -3.12
C THR A 165 10.54 -6.46 -2.08
N ASN A 166 9.26 -6.83 -2.14
CA ASN A 166 8.60 -7.81 -1.27
C ASN A 166 7.48 -8.45 -2.08
N ALA A 167 7.42 -9.78 -2.14
CA ALA A 167 6.48 -10.50 -3.01
C ALA A 167 5.02 -10.13 -2.70
N VAL A 168 4.61 -10.12 -1.44
CA VAL A 168 3.24 -9.76 -1.03
C VAL A 168 2.89 -8.34 -1.47
N ARG A 169 3.82 -7.38 -1.32
CA ARG A 169 3.58 -6.00 -1.74
C ARG A 169 3.53 -5.83 -3.25
N GLN A 170 4.28 -6.63 -3.99
CA GLN A 170 4.21 -6.63 -5.46
C GLN A 170 2.86 -7.13 -5.95
N ASP A 171 2.33 -8.20 -5.33
CA ASP A 171 0.99 -8.71 -5.63
C ASP A 171 -0.09 -7.68 -5.24
N PHE A 172 0.06 -7.01 -4.11
CA PHE A 172 -0.83 -5.92 -3.69
C PHE A 172 -0.81 -4.74 -4.68
N GLN A 173 0.38 -4.31 -5.10
CA GLN A 173 0.50 -3.25 -6.10
C GLN A 173 -0.20 -3.60 -7.40
N ALA A 174 -0.07 -4.85 -7.87
CA ALA A 174 -0.69 -5.29 -9.11
C ALA A 174 -2.22 -5.21 -9.02
N LEU A 175 -2.82 -5.72 -7.93
CA LEU A 175 -4.26 -5.66 -7.72
C LEU A 175 -4.76 -4.22 -7.54
N ILE A 176 -4.06 -3.42 -6.72
CA ILE A 176 -4.45 -2.02 -6.49
C ILE A 176 -4.36 -1.20 -7.78
N LYS A 177 -3.34 -1.47 -8.60
CA LYS A 177 -3.22 -0.86 -9.94
C LYS A 177 -4.47 -1.16 -10.77
N GLU A 178 -4.88 -2.44 -10.88
CA GLU A 178 -6.09 -2.83 -11.61
C GLU A 178 -7.31 -2.07 -11.07
N ASN A 179 -7.51 -2.03 -9.76
CA ASN A 179 -8.65 -1.33 -9.17
C ASN A 179 -8.62 0.20 -9.45
N TRP A 180 -7.46 0.82 -9.45
CA TRP A 180 -7.34 2.26 -9.73
C TRP A 180 -7.45 2.58 -11.24
N GLU A 181 -7.03 1.67 -12.10
CA GLU A 181 -7.24 1.79 -13.55
C GLU A 181 -8.73 1.70 -13.91
N GLU A 182 -9.55 0.91 -13.16
CA GLU A 182 -11.01 0.88 -13.33
C GLU A 182 -11.71 2.21 -13.02
N ILE A 183 -11.06 3.08 -12.27
CA ILE A 183 -11.55 4.42 -11.97
C ILE A 183 -10.81 5.53 -12.74
N GLY A 184 -10.08 5.16 -13.80
CA GLY A 184 -9.46 6.09 -14.73
C GLY A 184 -8.12 6.66 -14.26
N MET A 185 -7.37 5.99 -13.37
CA MET A 185 -6.00 6.36 -13.07
C MET A 185 -5.03 5.64 -13.99
N SER A 186 -3.92 6.27 -14.32
CA SER A 186 -2.76 5.60 -14.93
C SER A 186 -1.74 5.31 -13.85
N VAL A 187 -1.37 4.03 -13.63
CA VAL A 187 -0.53 3.64 -12.50
C VAL A 187 0.78 3.00 -12.96
N GLU A 188 1.89 3.64 -12.59
CA GLU A 188 3.24 3.10 -12.75
C GLU A 188 3.70 2.46 -11.43
N LEU A 189 4.16 1.20 -11.50
CA LEU A 189 4.65 0.47 -10.34
C LEU A 189 6.17 0.56 -10.23
N ARG A 190 6.66 0.90 -9.04
CA ARG A 190 8.09 0.96 -8.74
C ARG A 190 8.41 0.13 -7.51
N ASN A 191 9.38 -0.80 -7.67
CA ASN A 191 9.87 -1.62 -6.58
C ASN A 191 11.34 -1.31 -6.30
N ILE A 192 11.64 -0.99 -5.05
CA ILE A 192 12.96 -0.56 -4.60
C ILE A 192 13.52 -1.63 -3.65
N ASP A 193 14.81 -1.93 -3.75
CA ASP A 193 15.45 -2.83 -2.77
C ASP A 193 15.16 -2.38 -1.34
N SER A 194 14.79 -3.32 -0.47
CA SER A 194 14.37 -3.00 0.90
C SER A 194 15.44 -2.28 1.72
N GLY A 195 16.72 -2.59 1.46
CA GLY A 195 17.84 -1.92 2.13
C GLY A 195 18.01 -0.46 1.69
N VAL A 196 17.56 -0.12 0.47
CA VAL A 196 17.53 1.26 -0.05
C VAL A 196 16.25 1.96 0.39
N PHE A 197 15.09 1.34 0.16
CA PHE A 197 13.79 1.93 0.49
C PHE A 197 13.67 2.35 1.96
N PHE A 198 14.04 1.43 2.88
CA PHE A 198 14.08 1.70 4.32
C PHE A 198 15.44 2.21 4.82
N GLY A 199 16.37 2.49 3.91
CA GLY A 199 17.70 2.99 4.22
C GLY A 199 17.68 4.39 4.82
N GLY A 200 18.69 4.68 5.66
CA GLY A 200 18.86 5.99 6.29
C GLY A 200 19.76 6.95 5.50
N ASP A 201 20.07 6.68 4.24
CA ASP A 201 20.90 7.57 3.43
C ASP A 201 20.11 8.79 2.95
N PRO A 202 20.34 9.99 3.50
CA PRO A 202 19.61 11.19 3.12
C PRO A 202 19.94 11.66 1.68
N GLY A 203 20.99 11.14 1.07
CA GLY A 203 21.37 11.42 -0.31
C GLY A 203 20.64 10.55 -1.33
N SER A 204 20.05 9.44 -0.92
CA SER A 204 19.30 8.57 -1.83
C SER A 204 17.91 9.13 -2.14
N PRO A 205 17.55 9.31 -3.42
CA PRO A 205 16.21 9.73 -3.82
C PRO A 205 15.17 8.61 -3.64
N ASP A 206 15.61 7.37 -3.42
CA ASP A 206 14.79 6.16 -3.43
C ASP A 206 14.35 5.71 -2.03
N THR A 207 14.70 6.47 -0.99
CA THR A 207 14.21 6.19 0.37
C THR A 207 12.76 6.65 0.53
N PHE A 208 11.94 5.87 1.27
CA PHE A 208 10.57 6.25 1.59
C PHE A 208 10.48 7.62 2.27
N GLN A 209 11.52 8.03 3.01
CA GLN A 209 11.57 9.32 3.70
C GLN A 209 11.64 10.53 2.75
N ARG A 210 12.13 10.35 1.52
CA ARG A 210 12.12 11.40 0.50
C ARG A 210 10.74 11.60 -0.10
N PHE A 211 9.97 10.54 -0.15
CA PHE A 211 8.65 10.51 -0.74
C PHE A 211 8.60 11.11 -2.15
N TYR A 212 9.53 10.71 -3.00
CA TYR A 212 9.58 11.13 -4.41
C TYR A 212 8.73 10.24 -5.31
N ALA A 213 7.54 9.91 -4.82
CA ALA A 213 6.46 9.21 -5.50
C ALA A 213 5.12 9.81 -5.11
N ASP A 214 4.08 9.51 -5.89
CA ASP A 214 2.72 9.95 -5.57
C ASP A 214 2.14 9.16 -4.41
N VAL A 215 2.41 7.85 -4.37
CA VAL A 215 1.98 6.97 -3.29
C VAL A 215 3.05 5.96 -2.91
N GLU A 216 3.07 5.60 -1.63
CA GLU A 216 3.97 4.58 -1.08
C GLU A 216 3.19 3.56 -0.25
N MET A 217 3.65 2.30 -0.28
CA MET A 217 3.05 1.24 0.52
C MET A 217 4.10 0.55 1.38
N TYR A 218 3.82 0.47 2.67
CA TYR A 218 4.62 -0.27 3.65
C TYR A 218 3.87 -0.44 4.97
N ALA A 219 4.32 -1.43 5.78
CA ALA A 219 3.76 -1.64 7.10
C ALA A 219 4.38 -0.71 8.14
N ASN A 220 3.57 -0.23 9.05
CA ASN A 220 4.04 0.46 10.24
C ASN A 220 3.33 -0.04 11.50
N ASN A 221 3.99 0.13 12.63
CA ASN A 221 3.45 -0.29 13.92
C ASN A 221 2.80 0.90 14.63
N PHE A 222 1.52 0.77 14.95
CA PHE A 222 0.74 1.78 15.65
C PHE A 222 0.27 1.22 17.01
N PRO A 223 1.12 1.27 18.05
CA PRO A 223 0.79 0.70 19.36
C PRO A 223 -0.35 1.41 20.10
N GLY A 224 -0.71 2.61 19.70
CA GLY A 224 -1.89 3.34 20.20
C GLY A 224 -1.80 3.88 21.61
N THR A 225 -0.65 3.84 22.25
CA THR A 225 -0.49 4.20 23.67
C THR A 225 0.59 5.22 23.96
N ASP A 226 1.27 5.75 22.96
CA ASP A 226 2.37 6.72 23.14
C ASP A 226 2.05 8.07 22.48
#